data_67ee4b0e785426df9931319881733f07
#
_entry.id   67ee4b0e785426df9931319881733f07
#
_cell.length_a   1.000
_cell.length_b   1.000
_cell.length_c   1.000
_cell.angle_alpha   90.00
_cell.angle_beta   90.00
_cell.angle_gamma   90.00
#
_symmetry.space_group_name_H-M   'P 1'
#
loop_
_entity.id
_entity.type
_entity.pdbx_description
1 polymer ?
#
loop_
_entity_poly.entity_id
_entity_poly.type
_entity_poly.pdbx_seq_one_letter_code
_entity_poly.pdbx_strand_id
1 'polypeptide(L)'
;YQMAVVGNLFIPKTMGQNTRHPAIVVGHPMGAVKEQSSNLYAQKLAEQGFVTLAIDLSFWGESEGKPGHLISPEIYTDDFSAAVDYLSTQPFVDPDNIGVLGICGSGSFVISAAKIDPRMKAIATVSMYDMGAAFRNGLNHSQTPEQRKAFIRSATEQRLAEFQGGETAYIPGTVNTLDASTPDIQREFFDFYRTERGGYTPQGEKEELTT
;
A
#
# COMPACT_ATOMS: atom_id res chain seq x y z
N TYR A 1 9.83 -8.96 -12.51
CA TYR A 1 8.99 -7.94 -13.15
C TYR A 1 9.82 -6.68 -13.33
N GLN A 2 9.69 -5.99 -14.49
CA GLN A 2 10.37 -4.71 -14.74
C GLN A 2 9.32 -3.59 -14.65
N MET A 3 8.85 -3.32 -13.44
CA MET A 3 8.00 -2.16 -13.14
C MET A 3 8.74 -1.24 -12.18
N ALA A 4 8.73 0.06 -12.47
CA ALA A 4 9.33 1.04 -11.57
C ALA A 4 8.41 1.27 -10.37
N VAL A 5 8.97 1.13 -9.17
CA VAL A 5 8.34 1.52 -7.91
C VAL A 5 8.86 2.90 -7.52
N VAL A 6 7.96 3.83 -7.26
CA VAL A 6 8.28 5.22 -6.91
C VAL A 6 8.12 5.41 -5.41
N GLY A 7 9.03 6.17 -4.79
CA GLY A 7 9.00 6.43 -3.36
C GLY A 7 9.55 7.79 -2.98
N ASN A 8 9.13 8.27 -1.81
CA ASN A 8 9.65 9.48 -1.17
C ASN A 8 10.64 9.10 -0.08
N LEU A 9 11.89 9.52 -0.25
CA LEU A 9 12.97 9.27 0.70
C LEU A 9 13.06 10.43 1.71
N PHE A 10 12.98 10.10 2.99
CA PHE A 10 13.17 11.06 4.09
C PHE A 10 14.46 10.73 4.84
N ILE A 11 15.30 11.74 5.00
CA ILE A 11 16.60 11.62 5.62
C ILE A 11 16.61 12.45 6.93
N PRO A 12 17.10 11.89 8.05
CA PRO A 12 17.21 12.64 9.30
C PRO A 12 18.02 13.93 9.14
N LYS A 13 17.55 15.05 9.70
CA LYS A 13 18.26 16.34 9.64
C LYS A 13 19.62 16.32 10.35
N THR A 14 19.79 15.42 11.32
CA THR A 14 20.97 15.31 12.17
C THR A 14 21.90 14.18 11.76
N MET A 15 21.97 13.86 10.47
CA MET A 15 22.92 12.87 9.99
C MET A 15 24.36 13.33 10.21
N GLY A 16 25.13 12.54 10.98
CA GLY A 16 26.59 12.73 11.09
C GLY A 16 27.28 12.41 9.76
N GLN A 17 28.36 13.14 9.46
CA GLN A 17 29.20 12.79 8.32
C GLN A 17 29.78 11.38 8.52
N ASN A 18 29.61 10.50 7.51
CA ASN A 18 30.10 9.12 7.51
C ASN A 18 29.42 8.16 8.51
N THR A 19 28.25 8.48 9.04
CA THR A 19 27.46 7.52 9.84
C THR A 19 26.39 6.85 8.96
N ARG A 20 26.22 5.54 9.16
CA ARG A 20 25.11 4.79 8.56
C ARG A 20 23.96 4.73 9.58
N HIS A 21 22.73 4.82 9.06
CA HIS A 21 21.52 4.85 9.85
C HIS A 21 20.65 3.64 9.55
N PRO A 22 19.91 3.12 10.55
CA PRO A 22 18.87 2.12 10.28
C PRO A 22 17.80 2.73 9.37
N ALA A 23 17.20 1.90 8.52
CA ALA A 23 16.22 2.38 7.57
C ALA A 23 14.89 1.63 7.70
N ILE A 24 13.80 2.27 7.25
CA ILE A 24 12.44 1.70 7.29
C ILE A 24 11.74 1.97 5.96
N VAL A 25 11.26 0.91 5.31
CA VAL A 25 10.30 1.03 4.19
C VAL A 25 8.89 1.16 4.76
N VAL A 26 8.11 2.10 4.24
CA VAL A 26 6.73 2.35 4.70
C VAL A 26 5.76 2.14 3.55
N GLY A 27 4.86 1.15 3.70
CA GLY A 27 3.80 0.83 2.74
C GLY A 27 2.47 1.45 3.13
N HIS A 28 1.72 1.92 2.12
CA HIS A 28 0.45 2.61 2.27
C HIS A 28 -0.74 1.65 2.49
N PRO A 29 -1.90 2.14 3.02
CA PRO A 29 -3.15 1.40 3.04
C PRO A 29 -3.56 0.94 1.64
N MET A 30 -4.31 -0.17 1.55
CA MET A 30 -4.89 -0.60 0.28
C MET A 30 -5.76 0.52 -0.31
N GLY A 31 -5.56 0.83 -1.59
CA GLY A 31 -6.28 1.91 -2.28
C GLY A 31 -5.81 3.33 -1.93
N ALA A 32 -4.66 3.47 -1.27
CA ALA A 32 -4.05 4.75 -0.95
C ALA A 32 -2.78 4.98 -1.79
N VAL A 33 -2.11 6.10 -1.55
CA VAL A 33 -0.82 6.46 -2.15
C VAL A 33 0.17 6.92 -1.08
N LYS A 34 1.45 6.95 -1.41
CA LYS A 34 2.55 7.30 -0.50
C LYS A 34 2.40 8.67 0.16
N GLU A 35 1.82 9.65 -0.55
CA GLU A 35 1.66 11.03 -0.07
C GLU A 35 0.71 11.16 1.12
N GLN A 36 -0.14 10.18 1.34
CA GLN A 36 -1.13 10.18 2.41
C GLN A 36 -0.51 9.75 3.75
N SER A 37 -1.06 8.74 4.41
CA SER A 37 -0.58 8.31 5.73
C SER A 37 0.88 7.85 5.72
N SER A 38 1.37 7.25 4.62
CA SER A 38 2.74 6.72 4.56
C SER A 38 3.79 7.81 4.69
N ASN A 39 3.65 8.93 4.00
CA ASN A 39 4.57 10.06 4.14
C ASN A 39 4.58 10.62 5.57
N LEU A 40 3.42 10.69 6.22
CA LEU A 40 3.34 11.15 7.60
C LEU A 40 4.15 10.24 8.54
N TYR A 41 3.97 8.92 8.44
CA TYR A 41 4.73 7.96 9.23
C TYR A 41 6.21 8.00 8.89
N ALA A 42 6.57 8.03 7.61
CA ALA A 42 7.95 8.12 7.15
C ALA A 42 8.65 9.38 7.69
N GLN A 43 7.99 10.53 7.60
CA GLN A 43 8.52 11.79 8.14
C GLN A 43 8.73 11.70 9.66
N LYS A 44 7.74 11.19 10.40
CA LYS A 44 7.84 11.09 11.87
C LYS A 44 8.95 10.12 12.31
N LEU A 45 9.16 9.05 11.59
CA LEU A 45 10.27 8.13 11.85
C LEU A 45 11.61 8.74 11.47
N ALA A 46 11.70 9.55 10.41
CA ALA A 46 12.91 10.29 10.06
C ALA A 46 13.29 11.33 11.14
N GLU A 47 12.30 11.98 11.77
CA GLU A 47 12.51 12.85 12.92
C GLU A 47 13.11 12.11 14.13
N GLN A 48 12.96 10.77 14.20
CA GLN A 48 13.55 9.91 15.24
C GLN A 48 14.92 9.31 14.86
N GLY A 49 15.45 9.66 13.68
CA GLY A 49 16.79 9.26 13.26
C GLY A 49 16.85 8.07 12.29
N PHE A 50 15.73 7.58 11.79
CA PHE A 50 15.69 6.56 10.75
C PHE A 50 15.78 7.19 9.36
N VAL A 51 16.44 6.53 8.42
CA VAL A 51 16.22 6.79 6.99
C VAL A 51 14.93 6.09 6.62
N THR A 52 13.98 6.79 5.98
CA THR A 52 12.69 6.18 5.66
C THR A 52 12.33 6.36 4.20
N LEU A 53 11.70 5.34 3.60
CA LEU A 53 11.25 5.33 2.23
C LEU A 53 9.76 4.97 2.21
N ALA A 54 8.91 5.96 1.95
CA ALA A 54 7.48 5.73 1.68
C ALA A 54 7.32 5.39 0.19
N ILE A 55 6.74 4.23 -0.13
CA ILE A 55 6.58 3.76 -1.52
C ILE A 55 5.11 3.77 -1.95
N ASP A 56 4.87 4.04 -3.23
CA ASP A 56 3.67 3.58 -3.92
C ASP A 56 3.87 2.12 -4.31
N LEU A 57 2.93 1.27 -3.97
CA LEU A 57 2.94 -0.10 -4.47
C LEU A 57 2.64 -0.10 -5.97
N SER A 58 3.13 -1.10 -6.70
CA SER A 58 2.85 -1.28 -8.13
C SER A 58 1.37 -1.11 -8.43
N PHE A 59 1.02 -0.46 -9.53
CA PHE A 59 -0.33 -0.09 -9.99
C PHE A 59 -0.97 1.10 -9.27
N TRP A 60 -0.31 1.72 -8.27
CA TRP A 60 -0.82 2.85 -7.49
C TRP A 60 0.09 4.08 -7.60
N GLY A 61 -0.52 5.26 -7.44
CA GLY A 61 0.19 6.53 -7.42
C GLY A 61 1.05 6.75 -8.67
N GLU A 62 2.33 7.00 -8.44
CA GLU A 62 3.33 7.21 -9.51
C GLU A 62 4.05 5.93 -9.92
N SER A 63 3.81 4.78 -9.24
CA SER A 63 4.40 3.51 -9.60
C SER A 63 3.77 2.92 -10.85
N GLU A 64 4.58 2.16 -11.60
CA GLU A 64 4.12 1.53 -12.85
C GLU A 64 3.16 0.37 -12.60
N GLY A 65 2.45 -0.01 -13.65
CA GLY A 65 1.56 -1.16 -13.72
C GLY A 65 0.26 -0.84 -14.44
N LYS A 66 -0.26 -1.81 -15.19
CA LYS A 66 -1.55 -1.69 -15.91
C LYS A 66 -2.34 -3.00 -15.78
N PRO A 67 -3.67 -2.91 -15.62
CA PRO A 67 -4.43 -1.67 -15.38
C PRO A 67 -4.01 -1.01 -14.06
N GLY A 68 -4.19 0.29 -13.93
CA GLY A 68 -4.04 0.98 -12.64
C GLY A 68 -5.03 0.45 -11.60
N HIS A 69 -4.74 0.66 -10.32
CA HIS A 69 -5.57 0.25 -9.19
C HIS A 69 -5.76 -1.27 -9.04
N LEU A 70 -4.88 -2.07 -9.64
CA LEU A 70 -4.84 -3.51 -9.41
C LEU A 70 -4.27 -3.82 -8.03
N ILE A 71 -4.84 -4.80 -7.34
CA ILE A 71 -4.31 -5.33 -6.08
C ILE A 71 -3.64 -6.68 -6.37
N SER A 72 -2.32 -6.74 -6.20
CA SER A 72 -1.53 -7.96 -6.38
C SER A 72 -0.58 -8.18 -5.21
N PRO A 73 -1.00 -8.97 -4.20
CA PRO A 73 -0.16 -9.24 -3.02
C PRO A 73 1.19 -9.84 -3.36
N GLU A 74 1.28 -10.64 -4.42
CA GLU A 74 2.53 -11.27 -4.90
C GLU A 74 3.51 -10.21 -5.40
N ILE A 75 3.04 -9.28 -6.22
CA ILE A 75 3.86 -8.17 -6.76
C ILE A 75 4.26 -7.22 -5.63
N TYR A 76 3.36 -6.92 -4.71
CA TYR A 76 3.66 -6.06 -3.55
C TYR A 76 4.77 -6.63 -2.66
N THR A 77 4.87 -7.95 -2.57
CA THR A 77 5.97 -8.61 -1.87
C THR A 77 7.32 -8.28 -2.53
N ASP A 78 7.35 -8.28 -3.87
CA ASP A 78 8.54 -7.89 -4.65
C ASP A 78 8.81 -6.38 -4.55
N ASP A 79 7.78 -5.53 -4.49
CA ASP A 79 7.93 -4.07 -4.32
C ASP A 79 8.65 -3.73 -3.01
N PHE A 80 8.29 -4.40 -1.90
CA PHE A 80 9.01 -4.22 -0.63
C PHE A 80 10.46 -4.68 -0.70
N SER A 81 10.73 -5.79 -1.38
CA SER A 81 12.10 -6.27 -1.59
C SER A 81 12.91 -5.31 -2.48
N ALA A 82 12.31 -4.77 -3.53
CA ALA A 82 12.94 -3.75 -4.38
C ALA A 82 13.26 -2.45 -3.60
N ALA A 83 12.37 -2.04 -2.70
CA ALA A 83 12.62 -0.91 -1.80
C ALA A 83 13.79 -1.19 -0.84
N VAL A 84 13.92 -2.42 -0.34
CA VAL A 84 15.08 -2.85 0.47
C VAL A 84 16.36 -2.87 -0.37
N ASP A 85 16.29 -3.33 -1.64
CA ASP A 85 17.44 -3.25 -2.58
C ASP A 85 17.92 -1.82 -2.72
N TYR A 86 17.01 -0.88 -2.99
CA TYR A 86 17.34 0.53 -3.11
C TYR A 86 18.00 1.08 -1.84
N LEU A 87 17.39 0.87 -0.67
CA LEU A 87 17.94 1.34 0.60
C LEU A 87 19.32 0.74 0.89
N SER A 88 19.51 -0.55 0.59
CA SER A 88 20.80 -1.24 0.81
C SER A 88 21.96 -0.66 -0.02
N THR A 89 21.65 0.02 -1.13
CA THR A 89 22.67 0.67 -1.98
C THR A 89 23.02 2.08 -1.53
N GLN A 90 22.27 2.67 -0.58
CA GLN A 90 22.52 4.05 -0.16
C GLN A 90 23.71 4.11 0.82
N PRO A 91 24.68 5.01 0.60
CA PRO A 91 25.90 5.06 1.41
C PRO A 91 25.66 5.42 2.87
N PHE A 92 24.52 6.04 3.17
CA PHE A 92 24.11 6.48 4.50
C PHE A 92 23.14 5.50 5.20
N VAL A 93 22.82 4.37 4.59
CA VAL A 93 21.97 3.33 5.17
C VAL A 93 22.83 2.19 5.71
N ASP A 94 22.48 1.69 6.88
CA ASP A 94 23.00 0.44 7.40
C ASP A 94 22.18 -0.73 6.85
N PRO A 95 22.71 -1.52 5.90
CA PRO A 95 21.99 -2.59 5.23
C PRO A 95 21.64 -3.76 6.16
N ASP A 96 22.31 -3.86 7.32
CA ASP A 96 22.03 -4.90 8.31
C ASP A 96 20.90 -4.51 9.28
N ASN A 97 20.40 -3.27 9.19
CA ASN A 97 19.38 -2.72 10.05
C ASN A 97 18.25 -2.05 9.24
N ILE A 98 17.60 -2.82 8.34
CA ILE A 98 16.45 -2.37 7.56
C ILE A 98 15.18 -3.03 8.13
N GLY A 99 14.19 -2.19 8.46
CA GLY A 99 12.86 -2.62 8.87
C GLY A 99 11.81 -2.26 7.84
N VAL A 100 10.60 -2.81 8.03
CA VAL A 100 9.42 -2.50 7.20
C VAL A 100 8.24 -2.16 8.08
N LEU A 101 7.45 -1.18 7.66
CA LEU A 101 6.21 -0.76 8.31
C LEU A 101 5.07 -0.81 7.31
N GLY A 102 4.04 -1.60 7.59
CA GLY A 102 2.85 -1.70 6.77
C GLY A 102 1.62 -1.11 7.45
N ILE A 103 0.94 -0.20 6.76
CA ILE A 103 -0.28 0.44 7.25
C ILE A 103 -1.48 -0.26 6.62
N CYS A 104 -2.48 -0.66 7.41
CA CYS A 104 -3.71 -1.30 6.97
C CYS A 104 -3.42 -2.54 6.08
N GLY A 105 -3.79 -2.55 4.81
CA GLY A 105 -3.53 -3.65 3.87
C GLY A 105 -2.04 -3.98 3.72
N SER A 106 -1.17 -2.97 3.68
CA SER A 106 0.27 -3.19 3.64
C SER A 106 0.81 -3.94 4.85
N GLY A 107 0.10 -3.96 5.98
CA GLY A 107 0.47 -4.77 7.13
C GLY A 107 0.57 -6.26 6.78
N SER A 108 -0.36 -6.79 5.99
CA SER A 108 -0.27 -8.19 5.53
C SER A 108 0.78 -8.39 4.43
N PHE A 109 1.01 -7.39 3.60
CA PHE A 109 1.99 -7.47 2.51
C PHE A 109 3.43 -7.47 3.05
N VAL A 110 3.76 -6.60 4.02
CA VAL A 110 5.10 -6.59 4.64
C VAL A 110 5.40 -7.88 5.41
N ILE A 111 4.40 -8.51 6.04
CA ILE A 111 4.56 -9.81 6.68
C ILE A 111 4.88 -10.88 5.62
N SER A 112 4.20 -10.84 4.48
CA SER A 112 4.46 -11.76 3.38
C SER A 112 5.85 -11.55 2.77
N ALA A 113 6.29 -10.31 2.58
CA ALA A 113 7.61 -9.97 2.10
C ALA A 113 8.71 -10.44 3.06
N ALA A 114 8.57 -10.15 4.35
CA ALA A 114 9.57 -10.52 5.37
C ALA A 114 9.71 -12.04 5.58
N LYS A 115 8.72 -12.84 5.16
CA LYS A 115 8.84 -14.31 5.18
C LYS A 115 9.87 -14.83 4.18
N ILE A 116 10.13 -14.10 3.12
CA ILE A 116 11.02 -14.53 2.03
C ILE A 116 12.26 -13.64 1.88
N ASP A 117 12.27 -12.44 2.45
CA ASP A 117 13.43 -11.54 2.42
C ASP A 117 14.03 -11.35 3.82
N PRO A 118 15.12 -12.08 4.16
CA PRO A 118 15.74 -12.03 5.48
C PRO A 118 16.47 -10.71 5.80
N ARG A 119 16.55 -9.78 4.84
CA ARG A 119 17.11 -8.43 5.07
C ARG A 119 16.16 -7.54 5.84
N MET A 120 14.87 -7.86 5.86
CA MET A 120 13.86 -7.18 6.68
C MET A 120 13.99 -7.63 8.13
N LYS A 121 14.77 -6.89 8.95
CA LYS A 121 15.13 -7.27 10.32
C LYS A 121 14.06 -6.97 11.36
N ALA A 122 13.18 -6.02 11.07
CA ALA A 122 12.08 -5.64 11.94
C ALA A 122 10.80 -5.40 11.12
N ILE A 123 9.67 -5.82 11.67
CA ILE A 123 8.36 -5.64 11.05
C ILE A 123 7.48 -4.89 12.03
N ALA A 124 6.86 -3.81 11.57
CA ALA A 124 5.83 -3.11 12.30
C ALA A 124 4.56 -3.01 11.45
N THR A 125 3.42 -3.03 12.11
CA THR A 125 2.12 -2.88 11.43
C THR A 125 1.25 -1.87 12.19
N VAL A 126 0.49 -1.09 11.45
CA VAL A 126 -0.44 -0.11 11.99
C VAL A 126 -1.83 -0.41 11.46
N SER A 127 -2.80 -0.64 12.36
CA SER A 127 -4.18 -0.98 11.99
C SER A 127 -4.25 -2.08 10.91
N MET A 128 -3.44 -3.12 11.07
CA MET A 128 -3.26 -4.17 10.08
C MET A 128 -4.56 -4.86 9.72
N TYR A 129 -4.74 -5.09 8.44
CA TYR A 129 -5.76 -5.97 7.88
C TYR A 129 -5.14 -7.28 7.40
N ASP A 130 -5.68 -8.42 7.82
CA ASP A 130 -5.42 -9.69 7.14
C ASP A 130 -6.20 -9.70 5.81
N MET A 131 -5.54 -9.24 4.75
CA MET A 131 -6.15 -9.13 3.42
C MET A 131 -6.62 -10.47 2.90
N GLY A 132 -5.88 -11.54 3.17
CA GLY A 132 -6.26 -12.90 2.79
C GLY A 132 -7.56 -13.34 3.47
N ALA A 133 -7.68 -13.13 4.78
CA ALA A 133 -8.90 -13.45 5.52
C ALA A 133 -10.07 -12.56 5.09
N ALA A 134 -9.84 -11.26 4.88
CA ALA A 134 -10.86 -10.33 4.42
C ALA A 134 -11.47 -10.73 3.06
N PHE A 135 -10.63 -11.11 2.10
CA PHE A 135 -11.12 -11.59 0.79
C PHE A 135 -11.78 -12.97 0.85
N ARG A 136 -11.33 -13.85 1.75
CA ARG A 136 -11.94 -15.18 1.87
C ARG A 136 -13.26 -15.18 2.62
N ASN A 137 -13.37 -14.37 3.65
CA ASN A 137 -14.45 -14.47 4.63
C ASN A 137 -15.34 -13.21 4.69
N GLY A 138 -14.96 -12.12 4.01
CA GLY A 138 -15.57 -10.81 4.20
C GLY A 138 -15.24 -10.19 5.56
N LEU A 139 -15.65 -8.95 5.77
CA LEU A 139 -15.51 -8.27 7.06
C LEU A 139 -16.36 -8.99 8.12
N ASN A 140 -15.76 -9.24 9.28
CA ASN A 140 -16.42 -9.95 10.39
C ASN A 140 -17.02 -11.32 9.99
N HIS A 141 -16.36 -12.02 9.06
CA HIS A 141 -16.83 -13.32 8.54
C HIS A 141 -18.24 -13.26 7.92
N SER A 142 -18.55 -12.16 7.25
CA SER A 142 -19.87 -11.92 6.65
C SER A 142 -20.11 -12.70 5.34
N GLN A 143 -19.07 -13.29 4.74
CA GLN A 143 -19.16 -13.98 3.46
C GLN A 143 -19.26 -15.50 3.64
N THR A 144 -20.30 -16.12 3.05
CA THR A 144 -20.41 -17.58 3.01
C THR A 144 -19.50 -18.20 1.94
N PRO A 145 -19.17 -19.52 2.04
CA PRO A 145 -18.43 -20.22 1.00
C PRO A 145 -19.06 -20.13 -0.39
N GLU A 146 -20.40 -20.14 -0.46
CA GLU A 146 -21.18 -20.03 -1.70
C GLU A 146 -21.01 -18.63 -2.32
N GLN A 147 -21.11 -17.58 -1.51
CA GLN A 147 -20.88 -16.20 -1.94
C GLN A 147 -19.45 -16.00 -2.46
N ARG A 148 -18.46 -16.58 -1.76
CA ARG A 148 -17.06 -16.54 -2.23
C ARG A 148 -16.88 -17.25 -3.57
N LYS A 149 -17.47 -18.44 -3.76
CA LYS A 149 -17.42 -19.15 -5.03
C LYS A 149 -18.09 -18.35 -6.17
N ALA A 150 -19.22 -17.70 -5.87
CA ALA A 150 -19.91 -16.84 -6.84
C ALA A 150 -19.03 -15.64 -7.23
N PHE A 151 -18.38 -14.99 -6.26
CA PHE A 151 -17.46 -13.89 -6.50
C PHE A 151 -16.26 -14.30 -7.38
N ILE A 152 -15.63 -15.45 -7.08
CA ILE A 152 -14.52 -15.98 -7.89
C ILE A 152 -14.98 -16.26 -9.32
N ARG A 153 -16.18 -16.84 -9.51
CA ARG A 153 -16.74 -17.08 -10.83
C ARG A 153 -16.94 -15.79 -11.60
N SER A 154 -17.59 -14.80 -10.99
CA SER A 154 -17.81 -13.48 -11.59
C SER A 154 -16.49 -12.81 -11.99
N ALA A 155 -15.47 -12.86 -11.14
CA ALA A 155 -14.14 -12.33 -11.46
C ALA A 155 -13.51 -13.07 -12.67
N THR A 156 -13.69 -14.39 -12.77
CA THR A 156 -13.19 -15.17 -13.89
C THR A 156 -13.92 -14.84 -15.21
N GLU A 157 -15.23 -14.65 -15.16
CA GLU A 157 -16.04 -14.24 -16.30
C GLU A 157 -15.66 -12.83 -16.76
N GLN A 158 -15.47 -11.91 -15.83
CA GLN A 158 -14.99 -10.55 -16.11
C GLN A 158 -13.60 -10.54 -16.77
N ARG A 159 -12.66 -11.33 -16.24
CA ARG A 159 -11.33 -11.50 -16.84
C ARG A 159 -11.40 -11.97 -18.29
N LEU A 160 -12.30 -12.91 -18.60
CA LEU A 160 -12.50 -13.39 -19.98
C LEU A 160 -13.07 -12.29 -20.86
N ALA A 161 -14.04 -11.53 -20.38
CA ALA A 161 -14.62 -10.39 -21.10
C ALA A 161 -13.56 -9.33 -21.43
N GLU A 162 -12.71 -8.98 -20.47
CA GLU A 162 -11.59 -8.04 -20.68
C GLU A 162 -10.57 -8.57 -21.69
N PHE A 163 -10.22 -9.85 -21.62
CA PHE A 163 -9.34 -10.48 -22.61
C PHE A 163 -9.90 -10.44 -24.04
N GLN A 164 -11.24 -10.45 -24.18
CA GLN A 164 -11.93 -10.30 -25.44
C GLN A 164 -12.13 -8.85 -25.91
N GLY A 165 -11.53 -7.89 -25.20
CA GLY A 165 -11.57 -6.46 -25.53
C GLY A 165 -12.68 -5.68 -24.84
N GLY A 166 -13.33 -6.26 -23.82
CA GLY A 166 -14.27 -5.56 -22.95
C GLY A 166 -13.55 -4.58 -21.99
N GLU A 167 -14.33 -3.72 -21.35
CA GLU A 167 -13.82 -2.73 -20.39
C GLU A 167 -13.38 -3.40 -19.09
N THR A 168 -12.33 -2.82 -18.46
CA THR A 168 -11.89 -3.25 -17.13
C THR A 168 -12.92 -2.86 -16.08
N ALA A 169 -13.34 -3.82 -15.25
CA ALA A 169 -14.24 -3.56 -14.15
C ALA A 169 -13.48 -3.33 -12.84
N TYR A 170 -13.93 -2.36 -12.07
CA TYR A 170 -13.36 -2.01 -10.77
C TYR A 170 -14.33 -2.29 -9.64
N ILE A 171 -13.79 -2.70 -8.49
CA ILE A 171 -14.57 -2.83 -7.26
C ILE A 171 -14.67 -1.46 -6.61
N PRO A 172 -15.86 -1.00 -6.16
CA PRO A 172 -16.00 0.28 -5.49
C PRO A 172 -15.14 0.36 -4.23
N GLY A 173 -14.44 1.47 -4.07
CA GLY A 173 -13.66 1.80 -2.88
C GLY A 173 -14.40 2.74 -1.92
N THR A 174 -13.73 3.81 -1.49
CA THR A 174 -14.37 4.86 -0.67
C THR A 174 -15.45 5.58 -1.47
N VAL A 175 -16.64 5.69 -0.89
CA VAL A 175 -17.78 6.38 -1.54
C VAL A 175 -17.45 7.84 -1.85
N ASN A 176 -18.01 8.36 -2.95
CA ASN A 176 -17.81 9.76 -3.37
C ASN A 176 -18.79 10.74 -2.71
N THR A 177 -19.92 10.22 -2.19
CA THR A 177 -20.95 11.01 -1.50
C THR A 177 -21.48 10.25 -0.31
N LEU A 178 -21.89 10.98 0.72
CA LEU A 178 -22.54 10.41 1.91
C LEU A 178 -24.05 10.56 1.83
N ASP A 179 -24.77 9.53 2.26
CA ASP A 179 -26.21 9.56 2.46
C ASP A 179 -26.60 8.87 3.80
N ALA A 180 -27.90 8.78 4.08
CA ALA A 180 -28.41 8.19 5.33
C ALA A 180 -28.10 6.68 5.44
N SER A 181 -27.89 5.98 4.34
CA SER A 181 -27.58 4.54 4.28
C SER A 181 -26.10 4.23 4.30
N THR A 182 -25.22 5.23 4.19
CA THR A 182 -23.78 5.05 4.15
C THR A 182 -23.28 4.42 5.47
N PRO A 183 -22.61 3.26 5.45
CA PRO A 183 -22.06 2.63 6.65
C PRO A 183 -21.02 3.52 7.35
N ASP A 184 -20.93 3.42 8.69
CA ASP A 184 -20.03 4.26 9.50
C ASP A 184 -18.57 4.16 9.04
N ILE A 185 -18.09 2.96 8.71
CA ILE A 185 -16.72 2.79 8.22
C ILE A 185 -16.47 3.55 6.92
N GLN A 186 -17.45 3.64 6.02
CA GLN A 186 -17.34 4.41 4.79
C GLN A 186 -17.39 5.92 5.06
N ARG A 187 -18.10 6.35 6.11
CA ARG A 187 -18.08 7.76 6.55
C ARG A 187 -16.70 8.17 7.05
N GLU A 188 -16.05 7.30 7.83
CA GLU A 188 -14.70 7.56 8.32
C GLU A 188 -13.67 7.56 7.17
N PHE A 189 -13.79 6.65 6.21
CA PHE A 189 -12.95 6.67 5.01
C PHE A 189 -13.19 7.92 4.18
N PHE A 190 -14.44 8.34 3.99
CA PHE A 190 -14.77 9.58 3.30
C PHE A 190 -14.15 10.80 3.98
N ASP A 191 -14.26 10.91 5.32
CA ASP A 191 -13.69 12.01 6.10
C ASP A 191 -12.18 12.15 5.92
N PHE A 192 -11.47 11.06 5.68
CA PHE A 192 -10.04 11.08 5.38
C PHE A 192 -9.76 11.23 3.88
N TYR A 193 -10.24 10.31 3.06
CA TYR A 193 -9.83 10.20 1.64
C TYR A 193 -10.56 11.15 0.68
N ARG A 194 -11.70 11.72 1.07
CA ARG A 194 -12.51 12.63 0.23
C ARG A 194 -12.54 14.07 0.74
N THR A 195 -11.68 14.41 1.69
CA THR A 195 -11.52 15.75 2.23
C THR A 195 -10.07 16.21 2.11
N GLU A 196 -9.78 17.46 2.48
CA GLU A 196 -8.40 17.99 2.49
C GLU A 196 -7.46 17.22 3.44
N ARG A 197 -8.01 16.44 4.35
CA ARG A 197 -7.27 15.68 5.34
C ARG A 197 -6.32 14.65 4.74
N GLY A 198 -6.73 13.95 3.69
CA GLY A 198 -5.95 12.91 3.01
C GLY A 198 -6.19 12.83 1.50
N GLY A 199 -6.97 13.75 0.94
CA GLY A 199 -7.30 13.78 -0.49
C GLY A 199 -6.18 14.38 -1.36
N TYR A 200 -4.94 13.91 -1.18
CA TYR A 200 -3.80 14.33 -1.99
C TYR A 200 -3.66 13.46 -3.24
N THR A 201 -3.31 14.10 -4.37
CA THR A 201 -2.83 13.42 -5.58
C THR A 201 -1.57 14.13 -6.09
N PRO A 202 -0.67 13.41 -6.78
CA PRO A 202 0.54 14.02 -7.35
C PRO A 202 0.26 15.18 -8.30
N GLN A 203 -0.89 15.19 -8.97
CA GLN A 203 -1.32 16.22 -9.91
C GLN A 203 -2.03 17.40 -9.24
N GLY A 204 -2.21 17.34 -7.92
CA GLY A 204 -2.96 18.36 -7.16
C GLY A 204 -4.48 18.28 -7.37
N GLU A 205 -4.96 17.34 -8.15
CA GLU A 205 -6.36 17.05 -8.33
C GLU A 205 -6.81 16.03 -7.26
N LYS A 206 -8.03 16.22 -6.74
CA LYS A 206 -8.67 15.17 -5.93
C LYS A 206 -9.10 14.07 -6.89
N GLU A 207 -8.16 13.21 -7.28
CA GLU A 207 -8.55 12.00 -8.00
C GLU A 207 -9.60 11.25 -7.18
N GLU A 208 -10.60 10.76 -7.86
CA GLU A 208 -11.40 9.67 -7.32
C GLU A 208 -10.42 8.53 -7.05
N LEU A 209 -10.05 8.33 -5.78
CA LEU A 209 -9.38 7.11 -5.37
C LEU A 209 -10.40 5.99 -5.57
N THR A 210 -10.60 5.65 -6.82
CA THR A 210 -11.39 4.51 -7.23
C THR A 210 -10.54 3.28 -6.99
N THR A 211 -10.89 2.54 -6.01
CA THR A 211 -10.45 1.16 -5.85
C THR A 211 -11.45 0.24 -6.47
#